data_0e8ecf0f50656b115be608dd10e4fe97
#
_entry.id   0e8ecf0f50656b115be608dd10e4fe97
#
_cell.length_a   1.000
_cell.length_b   1.000
_cell.length_c   1.000
_cell.angle_alpha   90.00
_cell.angle_beta   90.00
_cell.angle_gamma   90.00
#
_symmetry.space_group_name_H-M   'P 1'
#
loop_
_entity.id
_entity.type
_entity.pdbx_description
1 polymer ?
#
loop_
_entity_poly.entity_id
_entity_poly.type
_entity_poly.pdbx_seq_one_letter_code
_entity_poly.pdbx_strand_id
1 'polypeptide(L)'
;MRMRTVFKLLTCLALLSQFCYGRKVILISLDGFRHDYIEKAIAAERNVSAFLKLAEQGFRANKVKSVMISLTFPSHFSLATGRYSETHGLVGNTFYDKDLNDTFKYTNPTKNMESKWFTTNGNEPIWITNQRHGGKTGMIYWPGSDARYNGTMQYVSFGLYSGAPTLRFRVDRIMEWITQPDVNFCMLYFNQPDSAGHKFGPNSEEVLDAIEQTNDGIAYLMQRIEQEQFPGEKPNVIVTSDHGMTAVSNKMVVNVGEVLSPTEYKFGVDGSPANLGIWINDNGKPSVDEIYERLKNSLTHVTVYKKADIPKSYHYGNNARVPDIVVIADLGWMIQSDPKKGFGDGLRGMHGYNNSESDMHPFLVAAGPGIRKIGLIDNFHQVDVYPLVCLLLGLEKPNRIDGEVRRVVPFLKQLPPLAYIKKFNRYAKGLPADVRGLATRGNGMKPLCLIALALLHHLLSKM
;
A
#
# COMPACT_ATOMS: atom_id res chain seq x y z
N MET A 1 20.98 -29.62 -40.33
CA MET A 1 21.42 -29.12 -38.99
C MET A 1 21.04 -27.65 -38.75
N ARG A 2 21.10 -26.75 -39.74
CA ARG A 2 20.82 -25.29 -39.61
C ARG A 2 19.34 -24.95 -39.29
N MET A 3 18.37 -25.65 -39.88
CA MET A 3 16.92 -25.32 -39.68
C MET A 3 16.42 -25.61 -38.26
N ARG A 4 16.85 -26.68 -37.60
CA ARG A 4 16.52 -27.01 -36.22
C ARG A 4 17.06 -25.99 -35.19
N THR A 5 18.24 -25.39 -35.50
CA THR A 5 18.86 -24.39 -34.64
C THR A 5 18.12 -23.04 -34.74
N VAL A 6 17.70 -22.65 -35.95
CA VAL A 6 16.90 -21.44 -36.19
C VAL A 6 15.53 -21.58 -35.54
N PHE A 7 14.89 -22.75 -35.66
CA PHE A 7 13.59 -22.99 -34.99
C PHE A 7 13.68 -22.96 -33.47
N LYS A 8 14.77 -23.52 -32.89
CA LYS A 8 15.03 -23.41 -31.44
C LYS A 8 15.32 -21.98 -30.99
N LEU A 9 16.03 -21.19 -31.83
CA LEU A 9 16.30 -19.77 -31.54
C LEU A 9 15.03 -18.92 -31.62
N LEU A 10 14.18 -19.16 -32.61
CA LEU A 10 12.88 -18.51 -32.76
C LEU A 10 11.89 -18.89 -31.65
N THR A 11 11.89 -20.16 -31.24
CA THR A 11 11.10 -20.60 -30.06
C THR A 11 11.65 -20.02 -28.75
N CYS A 12 12.97 -19.93 -28.57
CA CYS A 12 13.56 -19.25 -27.41
C CYS A 12 13.29 -17.73 -27.41
N LEU A 13 13.35 -17.07 -28.58
CA LEU A 13 12.99 -15.66 -28.72
C LEU A 13 11.49 -15.42 -28.51
N ALA A 14 10.63 -16.29 -29.01
CA ALA A 14 9.20 -16.25 -28.77
C ALA A 14 8.84 -16.53 -27.30
N LEU A 15 9.54 -17.46 -26.65
CA LEU A 15 9.42 -17.73 -25.22
C LEU A 15 9.98 -16.57 -24.37
N LEU A 16 11.05 -15.91 -24.80
CA LEU A 16 11.59 -14.72 -24.13
C LEU A 16 10.70 -13.50 -24.36
N SER A 17 10.05 -13.35 -25.52
CA SER A 17 9.10 -12.29 -25.77
C SER A 17 7.77 -12.50 -25.01
N GLN A 18 7.34 -13.74 -24.81
CA GLN A 18 6.18 -14.05 -23.94
C GLN A 18 6.43 -13.73 -22.45
N PHE A 19 7.70 -13.67 -22.02
CA PHE A 19 8.05 -13.23 -20.66
C PHE A 19 8.01 -11.69 -20.47
N CYS A 20 8.01 -10.91 -21.55
CA CYS A 20 8.09 -9.44 -21.49
C CYS A 20 6.81 -8.70 -21.92
N TYR A 21 5.86 -9.36 -22.57
CA TYR A 21 4.65 -8.71 -23.07
C TYR A 21 3.40 -9.40 -22.53
N GLY A 22 2.60 -8.67 -21.75
CA GLY A 22 1.23 -9.06 -21.50
C GLY A 22 0.78 -9.21 -20.04
N ARG A 23 1.67 -9.11 -19.07
CA ARG A 23 1.25 -9.21 -17.66
C ARG A 23 0.73 -7.87 -17.15
N LYS A 24 -0.55 -7.83 -16.86
CA LYS A 24 -1.22 -6.62 -16.36
C LYS A 24 -1.70 -6.84 -14.93
N VAL A 25 -1.66 -5.76 -14.12
CA VAL A 25 -2.17 -5.76 -12.74
C VAL A 25 -3.02 -4.52 -12.51
N ILE A 26 -4.15 -4.70 -11.84
CA ILE A 26 -4.99 -3.65 -11.26
C ILE A 26 -4.97 -3.82 -9.76
N LEU A 27 -4.51 -2.80 -9.02
CA LEU A 27 -4.52 -2.74 -7.56
C LEU A 27 -5.54 -1.69 -7.12
N ILE A 28 -6.54 -2.11 -6.36
CA ILE A 28 -7.59 -1.25 -5.82
C ILE A 28 -7.50 -1.24 -4.30
N SER A 29 -7.53 -0.05 -3.70
CA SER A 29 -7.68 0.14 -2.27
C SER A 29 -9.03 0.78 -1.99
N LEU A 30 -9.84 0.09 -1.19
CA LEU A 30 -11.11 0.57 -0.63
C LEU A 30 -10.84 0.97 0.81
N ASP A 31 -10.80 2.29 1.09
CA ASP A 31 -10.42 2.83 2.38
C ASP A 31 -11.29 2.31 3.52
N GLY A 32 -10.68 1.92 4.63
CA GLY A 32 -11.36 1.49 5.85
C GLY A 32 -12.15 0.18 5.72
N PHE A 33 -11.93 -0.62 4.66
CA PHE A 33 -12.65 -1.88 4.46
C PHE A 33 -12.11 -2.97 5.40
N ARG A 34 -12.76 -3.14 6.55
CA ARG A 34 -12.38 -4.08 7.59
C ARG A 34 -12.55 -5.52 7.15
N HIS A 35 -11.70 -6.41 7.65
CA HIS A 35 -11.61 -7.81 7.22
C HIS A 35 -12.93 -8.61 7.33
N ASP A 36 -13.81 -8.26 8.27
CA ASP A 36 -15.08 -8.94 8.54
C ASP A 36 -16.31 -8.30 7.86
N TYR A 37 -16.11 -7.24 7.05
CA TYR A 37 -17.23 -6.53 6.42
C TYR A 37 -17.98 -7.36 5.38
N ILE A 38 -17.31 -8.30 4.72
CA ILE A 38 -17.99 -9.23 3.79
C ILE A 38 -18.95 -10.13 4.56
N GLU A 39 -18.51 -10.72 5.68
CA GLU A 39 -19.34 -11.57 6.52
C GLU A 39 -20.51 -10.81 7.15
N LYS A 40 -20.28 -9.56 7.60
CA LYS A 40 -21.33 -8.69 8.12
C LYS A 40 -22.37 -8.35 7.06
N ALA A 41 -21.94 -8.04 5.85
CA ALA A 41 -22.82 -7.75 4.73
C ALA A 41 -23.68 -8.99 4.35
N ILE A 42 -23.06 -10.19 4.32
CA ILE A 42 -23.80 -11.45 4.10
C ILE A 42 -24.84 -11.67 5.19
N ALA A 43 -24.48 -11.47 6.47
CA ALA A 43 -25.41 -11.62 7.60
C ALA A 43 -26.56 -10.62 7.56
N ALA A 44 -26.37 -9.46 6.92
CA ALA A 44 -27.36 -8.41 6.70
C ALA A 44 -28.07 -8.54 5.32
N GLU A 45 -27.91 -9.67 4.63
CA GLU A 45 -28.53 -9.95 3.31
C GLU A 45 -28.13 -8.95 2.20
N ARG A 46 -26.97 -8.28 2.34
CA ARG A 46 -26.42 -7.36 1.35
C ARG A 46 -25.65 -8.09 0.25
N ASN A 47 -25.67 -7.54 -0.97
CA ASN A 47 -24.98 -8.13 -2.10
C ASN A 47 -23.47 -7.89 -2.03
N VAL A 48 -22.69 -8.97 -1.92
CA VAL A 48 -21.21 -9.00 -1.98
C VAL A 48 -20.69 -10.03 -2.99
N SER A 49 -21.52 -10.38 -3.95
CA SER A 49 -21.28 -11.49 -4.92
C SER A 49 -20.00 -11.28 -5.74
N ALA A 50 -19.61 -10.04 -6.05
CA ALA A 50 -18.40 -9.77 -6.81
C ALA A 50 -17.13 -10.11 -6.00
N PHE A 51 -17.08 -9.77 -4.72
CA PHE A 51 -15.97 -10.15 -3.85
C PHE A 51 -15.87 -11.67 -3.69
N LEU A 52 -17.01 -12.34 -3.49
CA LEU A 52 -17.06 -13.81 -3.39
C LEU A 52 -16.60 -14.48 -4.69
N LYS A 53 -17.03 -13.97 -5.85
CA LYS A 53 -16.60 -14.48 -7.16
C LYS A 53 -15.10 -14.29 -7.39
N LEU A 54 -14.51 -13.16 -6.98
CA LEU A 54 -13.05 -12.96 -7.01
C LEU A 54 -12.35 -13.97 -6.11
N ALA A 55 -12.85 -14.21 -4.90
CA ALA A 55 -12.28 -15.19 -3.98
C ALA A 55 -12.31 -16.63 -4.55
N GLU A 56 -13.40 -17.01 -5.20
CA GLU A 56 -13.55 -18.32 -5.90
C GLU A 56 -12.60 -18.45 -7.09
N GLN A 57 -12.31 -17.35 -7.78
CA GLN A 57 -11.40 -17.33 -8.93
C GLN A 57 -9.92 -17.23 -8.53
N GLY A 58 -9.63 -16.90 -7.28
CA GLY A 58 -8.29 -16.72 -6.77
C GLY A 58 -8.17 -17.04 -5.29
N PHE A 59 -7.98 -16.03 -4.44
CA PHE A 59 -7.96 -16.18 -2.99
C PHE A 59 -8.47 -14.94 -2.27
N ARG A 60 -8.94 -15.13 -1.04
CA ARG A 60 -9.27 -14.07 -0.09
C ARG A 60 -8.54 -14.33 1.23
N ALA A 61 -7.94 -13.30 1.81
CA ALA A 61 -7.39 -13.38 3.15
C ALA A 61 -8.51 -13.23 4.19
N ASN A 62 -8.51 -14.10 5.21
CA ASN A 62 -9.40 -13.96 6.35
C ASN A 62 -9.12 -12.64 7.09
N LYS A 63 -7.84 -12.29 7.22
CA LYS A 63 -7.38 -10.98 7.69
C LYS A 63 -6.03 -10.61 7.08
N VAL A 64 -5.81 -9.30 6.92
CA VAL A 64 -4.51 -8.75 6.57
C VAL A 64 -3.89 -8.13 7.82
N LYS A 65 -2.65 -8.52 8.13
CA LYS A 65 -1.91 -7.91 9.23
C LYS A 65 -1.54 -6.48 8.84
N SER A 66 -2.17 -5.50 9.51
CA SER A 66 -1.94 -4.08 9.29
C SER A 66 -0.53 -3.66 9.69
N VAL A 67 -0.05 -2.56 9.12
CA VAL A 67 1.13 -1.87 9.63
C VAL A 67 0.76 -0.97 10.83
N MET A 68 1.74 -0.66 11.68
CA MET A 68 1.65 0.41 12.64
C MET A 68 2.19 1.68 11.95
N ILE A 69 1.51 2.77 11.94
CA ILE A 69 0.22 3.04 12.54
C ILE A 69 -0.88 2.79 11.49
N SER A 70 -2.03 2.27 11.89
CA SER A 70 -3.13 1.90 10.99
C SER A 70 -3.91 3.12 10.50
N LEU A 71 -3.22 3.99 9.74
CA LEU A 71 -3.71 5.24 9.16
C LEU A 71 -3.53 5.24 7.64
N THR A 72 -4.37 6.00 6.96
CA THR A 72 -4.47 6.04 5.49
C THR A 72 -3.13 6.21 4.78
N PHE A 73 -2.38 7.30 5.03
CA PHE A 73 -1.12 7.57 4.34
C PHE A 73 -0.02 6.57 4.66
N PRO A 74 0.29 6.26 5.95
CA PRO A 74 1.26 5.22 6.29
C PRO A 74 0.95 3.87 5.65
N SER A 75 -0.31 3.42 5.73
CA SER A 75 -0.72 2.11 5.21
C SER A 75 -0.64 2.04 3.69
N HIS A 76 -1.15 3.05 2.97
CA HIS A 76 -1.04 3.10 1.51
C HIS A 76 0.41 3.18 1.02
N PHE A 77 1.26 3.87 1.77
CA PHE A 77 2.67 3.94 1.41
C PHE A 77 3.40 2.63 1.71
N SER A 78 2.97 1.89 2.74
CA SER A 78 3.42 0.52 2.99
C SER A 78 3.00 -0.44 1.87
N LEU A 79 1.75 -0.35 1.39
CA LEU A 79 1.27 -1.10 0.21
C LEU A 79 2.12 -0.81 -1.04
N ALA A 80 2.47 0.47 -1.23
CA ALA A 80 3.19 0.92 -2.42
C ALA A 80 4.71 0.68 -2.36
N THR A 81 5.30 0.55 -1.17
CA THR A 81 6.76 0.42 -1.01
C THR A 81 7.21 -0.93 -0.49
N GLY A 82 6.30 -1.74 0.06
CA GLY A 82 6.63 -2.99 0.74
C GLY A 82 7.42 -2.77 2.04
N ARG A 83 7.33 -1.57 2.64
CA ARG A 83 8.08 -1.16 3.84
C ARG A 83 7.14 -0.83 4.98
N TYR A 84 7.62 -0.97 6.21
CA TYR A 84 6.91 -0.47 7.39
C TYR A 84 7.12 1.04 7.59
N SER A 85 6.28 1.67 8.42
CA SER A 85 6.32 3.11 8.66
C SER A 85 7.67 3.60 9.17
N GLU A 86 8.35 2.84 10.03
CA GLU A 86 9.69 3.20 10.49
C GLU A 86 10.74 3.19 9.37
N THR A 87 10.53 2.38 8.33
CA THR A 87 11.45 2.28 7.19
C THR A 87 11.15 3.33 6.13
N HIS A 88 9.87 3.55 5.79
CA HIS A 88 9.52 4.53 4.76
C HIS A 88 9.34 5.96 5.28
N GLY A 89 9.15 6.17 6.59
CA GLY A 89 9.13 7.48 7.23
C GLY A 89 7.82 8.28 7.10
N LEU A 90 6.73 7.71 6.56
CA LEU A 90 5.40 8.27 6.74
C LEU A 90 4.83 7.69 8.03
N VAL A 91 4.94 8.43 9.11
CA VAL A 91 4.62 7.97 10.46
C VAL A 91 3.23 8.39 10.95
N GLY A 92 2.45 9.06 10.09
CA GLY A 92 1.10 9.52 10.37
C GLY A 92 0.47 10.19 9.17
N ASN A 93 -0.83 10.49 9.24
CA ASN A 93 -1.53 11.35 8.26
C ASN A 93 -1.10 12.82 8.44
N THR A 94 -0.67 13.16 9.65
CA THR A 94 -0.03 14.44 10.00
C THR A 94 1.16 14.10 10.90
N PHE A 95 2.34 14.68 10.61
CA PHE A 95 3.54 14.51 11.45
C PHE A 95 4.52 15.67 11.23
N TYR A 96 5.31 15.95 12.26
CA TYR A 96 6.40 16.94 12.23
C TYR A 96 7.72 16.24 11.92
N ASP A 97 8.54 16.87 11.10
CA ASP A 97 9.90 16.45 10.77
C ASP A 97 10.89 17.49 11.31
N LYS A 98 11.72 17.08 12.28
CA LYS A 98 12.70 17.95 12.94
C LYS A 98 13.77 18.45 11.96
N ASP A 99 14.23 17.61 11.03
CA ASP A 99 15.30 17.92 10.10
C ASP A 99 14.82 18.93 9.04
N LEU A 100 13.56 18.82 8.62
CA LEU A 100 12.91 19.76 7.71
C LEU A 100 12.36 20.99 8.42
N ASN A 101 12.24 20.97 9.75
CA ASN A 101 11.52 21.94 10.58
C ASN A 101 10.15 22.30 9.98
N ASP A 102 9.41 21.28 9.55
CA ASP A 102 8.16 21.42 8.82
C ASP A 102 7.18 20.29 9.16
N THR A 103 5.90 20.51 8.91
CA THR A 103 4.83 19.56 9.20
C THR A 103 4.19 19.06 7.91
N PHE A 104 4.16 17.73 7.74
CA PHE A 104 3.30 17.09 6.76
C PHE A 104 1.86 17.08 7.27
N LYS A 105 0.94 17.39 6.39
CA LYS A 105 -0.50 17.31 6.65
C LYS A 105 -1.20 16.85 5.37
N TYR A 106 -1.78 15.64 5.39
CA TYR A 106 -2.41 15.01 4.23
C TYR A 106 -3.56 15.82 3.61
N THR A 107 -4.25 16.63 4.42
CA THR A 107 -5.33 17.51 3.95
C THR A 107 -4.82 18.76 3.21
N ASN A 108 -3.49 18.98 3.15
CA ASN A 108 -2.89 20.07 2.41
C ASN A 108 -2.36 19.56 1.05
N PRO A 109 -3.02 19.88 -0.08
CA PRO A 109 -2.60 19.39 -1.40
C PRO A 109 -1.17 19.78 -1.78
N THR A 110 -0.69 20.95 -1.33
CA THR A 110 0.69 21.39 -1.58
C THR A 110 1.69 20.44 -0.92
N LYS A 111 1.42 20.00 0.33
CA LYS A 111 2.28 19.03 1.04
C LYS A 111 2.31 17.67 0.33
N ASN A 112 1.19 17.24 -0.25
CA ASN A 112 1.12 15.98 -0.99
C ASN A 112 1.96 15.98 -2.28
N MET A 113 2.26 17.14 -2.85
CA MET A 113 3.12 17.29 -4.03
C MET A 113 4.62 17.43 -3.70
N GLU A 114 4.98 17.68 -2.44
CA GLU A 114 6.37 17.87 -2.03
C GLU A 114 7.09 16.51 -1.86
N SER A 115 8.00 16.21 -2.76
CA SER A 115 8.77 14.96 -2.78
C SER A 115 9.55 14.67 -1.49
N LYS A 116 9.98 15.72 -0.76
CA LYS A 116 10.74 15.58 0.50
C LYS A 116 10.05 14.72 1.56
N TRP A 117 8.72 14.62 1.52
CA TRP A 117 7.96 13.79 2.45
C TRP A 117 8.04 12.29 2.11
N PHE A 118 8.13 11.96 0.82
CA PHE A 118 7.96 10.62 0.29
C PHE A 118 9.26 9.94 -0.14
N THR A 119 10.33 10.72 -0.42
CA THR A 119 11.59 10.19 -0.98
C THR A 119 12.67 9.92 0.08
N THR A 120 12.39 10.17 1.35
CA THR A 120 13.32 9.87 2.45
C THR A 120 13.65 8.39 2.50
N ASN A 121 14.81 8.05 3.06
CA ASN A 121 15.27 6.67 3.25
C ASN A 121 15.37 5.85 1.95
N GLY A 122 15.50 6.50 0.79
CA GLY A 122 15.58 5.83 -0.50
C GLY A 122 14.28 5.10 -0.85
N ASN A 123 13.15 5.66 -0.52
CA ASN A 123 11.85 5.11 -0.91
C ASN A 123 11.67 5.12 -2.42
N GLU A 124 11.22 4.00 -2.96
CA GLU A 124 10.82 3.85 -4.35
C GLU A 124 9.49 3.09 -4.40
N PRO A 125 8.37 3.79 -4.60
CA PRO A 125 7.07 3.12 -4.68
C PRO A 125 6.95 2.30 -5.96
N ILE A 126 6.03 1.34 -5.95
CA ILE A 126 5.85 0.31 -6.99
C ILE A 126 5.66 0.91 -8.41
N TRP A 127 5.03 2.07 -8.55
CA TRP A 127 4.87 2.74 -9.85
C TRP A 127 6.20 3.23 -10.41
N ILE A 128 7.14 3.67 -9.56
CA ILE A 128 8.50 4.04 -9.98
C ILE A 128 9.33 2.80 -10.28
N THR A 129 9.20 1.73 -9.47
CA THR A 129 9.83 0.44 -9.75
C THR A 129 9.35 -0.11 -11.10
N ASN A 130 8.05 -0.06 -11.39
CA ASN A 130 7.48 -0.47 -12.67
C ASN A 130 8.04 0.35 -13.85
N GLN A 131 8.07 1.67 -13.71
CA GLN A 131 8.63 2.58 -14.73
C GLN A 131 10.11 2.29 -15.00
N ARG A 132 10.90 2.04 -13.95
CA ARG A 132 12.33 1.68 -14.09
C ARG A 132 12.55 0.36 -14.82
N HIS A 133 11.54 -0.51 -14.86
CA HIS A 133 11.54 -1.75 -15.66
C HIS A 133 10.88 -1.58 -17.03
N GLY A 134 10.58 -0.36 -17.46
CA GLY A 134 9.98 -0.06 -18.76
C GLY A 134 8.45 -0.18 -18.81
N GLY A 135 7.79 -0.48 -17.69
CA GLY A 135 6.33 -0.49 -17.59
C GLY A 135 5.76 0.91 -17.41
N LYS A 136 4.47 1.08 -17.69
CA LYS A 136 3.74 2.32 -17.46
C LYS A 136 2.59 2.08 -16.48
N THR A 137 2.38 3.05 -15.57
CA THR A 137 1.38 2.96 -14.51
C THR A 137 0.35 4.06 -14.63
N GLY A 138 -0.94 3.72 -14.62
CA GLY A 138 -2.04 4.66 -14.45
C GLY A 138 -2.47 4.71 -12.99
N MET A 139 -2.66 5.92 -12.42
CA MET A 139 -3.04 6.08 -11.02
C MET A 139 -4.19 7.06 -10.84
N ILE A 140 -5.14 6.68 -9.99
CA ILE A 140 -6.21 7.55 -9.59
C ILE A 140 -6.25 7.66 -8.07
N TYR A 141 -5.88 8.84 -7.56
CA TYR A 141 -5.95 9.26 -6.16
C TYR A 141 -5.15 8.43 -5.14
N TRP A 142 -4.18 7.64 -5.56
CA TRP A 142 -3.38 6.86 -4.60
C TRP A 142 -2.53 7.79 -3.71
N PRO A 143 -2.57 7.65 -2.36
CA PRO A 143 -1.77 8.47 -1.44
C PRO A 143 -0.27 8.45 -1.78
N GLY A 144 0.30 9.65 -1.97
CA GLY A 144 1.69 9.83 -2.39
C GLY A 144 1.91 9.85 -3.91
N SER A 145 0.86 9.65 -4.72
CA SER A 145 0.99 9.69 -6.19
C SER A 145 1.17 11.08 -6.77
N ASP A 146 0.82 12.14 -6.04
CA ASP A 146 0.95 13.51 -6.51
C ASP A 146 2.40 14.03 -6.41
N ALA A 147 3.26 13.36 -5.64
CA ALA A 147 4.65 13.74 -5.47
C ALA A 147 5.52 13.29 -6.64
N ARG A 148 6.56 14.09 -6.94
CA ARG A 148 7.59 13.72 -7.92
C ARG A 148 8.72 12.94 -7.26
N TYR A 149 9.03 11.77 -7.80
CA TYR A 149 10.13 10.93 -7.33
C TYR A 149 11.33 11.11 -8.26
N ASN A 150 12.44 11.68 -7.75
CA ASN A 150 13.64 12.00 -8.54
C ASN A 150 13.34 12.79 -9.83
N GLY A 151 12.41 13.77 -9.73
CA GLY A 151 11.99 14.59 -10.86
C GLY A 151 11.04 13.92 -11.86
N THR A 152 10.78 12.62 -11.71
CA THR A 152 9.81 11.89 -12.55
C THR A 152 8.43 11.87 -11.94
N MET A 153 7.40 11.89 -12.79
CA MET A 153 6.03 11.59 -12.41
C MET A 153 5.64 10.20 -12.94
N GLN A 154 4.67 9.59 -12.29
CA GLN A 154 3.98 8.42 -12.83
C GLN A 154 3.43 8.73 -14.23
N TYR A 155 3.26 7.70 -15.04
CA TYR A 155 2.90 7.87 -16.44
C TYR A 155 1.58 8.61 -16.65
N VAL A 156 0.52 8.25 -15.91
CA VAL A 156 -0.79 8.90 -15.96
C VAL A 156 -1.32 9.07 -14.54
N SER A 157 -1.69 10.30 -14.17
CA SER A 157 -2.42 10.61 -12.94
C SER A 157 -3.69 11.36 -13.25
N PHE A 158 -4.74 11.09 -12.48
CA PHE A 158 -6.05 11.74 -12.69
C PHE A 158 -6.15 13.13 -12.03
N GLY A 159 -5.06 13.73 -11.61
CA GLY A 159 -5.05 15.02 -10.94
C GLY A 159 -5.19 14.91 -9.42
N LEU A 160 -5.44 16.06 -8.76
CA LEU A 160 -5.52 16.14 -7.30
C LEU A 160 -6.73 15.37 -6.77
N TYR A 161 -6.59 14.83 -5.56
CA TYR A 161 -7.63 14.05 -4.90
C TYR A 161 -8.98 14.78 -4.83
N SER A 162 -10.03 14.05 -5.18
CA SER A 162 -11.42 14.41 -4.95
C SER A 162 -12.23 13.18 -4.50
N GLY A 163 -13.03 13.34 -3.47
CA GLY A 163 -13.95 12.30 -3.02
C GLY A 163 -15.20 12.15 -3.90
N ALA A 164 -15.50 13.14 -4.75
CA ALA A 164 -16.73 13.20 -5.53
C ALA A 164 -16.88 12.13 -6.63
N PRO A 165 -15.85 11.74 -7.40
CA PRO A 165 -16.00 10.72 -8.43
C PRO A 165 -16.36 9.35 -7.85
N THR A 166 -17.40 8.73 -8.41
CA THR A 166 -17.87 7.40 -8.03
C THR A 166 -16.83 6.31 -8.34
N LEU A 167 -16.95 5.14 -7.71
CA LEU A 167 -16.07 4.01 -8.02
C LEU A 167 -16.19 3.58 -9.48
N ARG A 168 -17.40 3.58 -10.08
CA ARG A 168 -17.61 3.28 -11.52
C ARG A 168 -16.84 4.23 -12.42
N PHE A 169 -16.90 5.53 -12.16
CA PHE A 169 -16.11 6.52 -12.90
C PHE A 169 -14.60 6.24 -12.80
N ARG A 170 -14.10 5.90 -11.61
CA ARG A 170 -12.69 5.56 -11.42
C ARG A 170 -12.31 4.26 -12.15
N VAL A 171 -13.21 3.28 -12.17
CA VAL A 171 -13.05 2.05 -12.97
C VAL A 171 -12.98 2.37 -14.46
N ASP A 172 -13.84 3.24 -14.99
CA ASP A 172 -13.76 3.64 -16.40
C ASP A 172 -12.38 4.22 -16.75
N ARG A 173 -11.84 5.08 -15.90
CA ARG A 173 -10.50 5.67 -16.12
C ARG A 173 -9.38 4.63 -16.11
N ILE A 174 -9.35 3.71 -15.15
CA ILE A 174 -8.33 2.66 -15.16
C ILE A 174 -8.50 1.69 -16.32
N MET A 175 -9.73 1.42 -16.77
CA MET A 175 -9.97 0.56 -17.93
C MET A 175 -9.49 1.22 -19.23
N GLU A 176 -9.71 2.53 -19.41
CA GLU A 176 -9.13 3.28 -20.53
C GLU A 176 -7.61 3.18 -20.59
N TRP A 177 -6.94 3.17 -19.43
CA TRP A 177 -5.48 3.08 -19.38
C TRP A 177 -4.99 1.65 -19.54
N ILE A 178 -5.55 0.69 -18.79
CA ILE A 178 -5.02 -0.68 -18.75
C ILE A 178 -5.22 -1.42 -20.07
N THR A 179 -6.15 -0.99 -20.92
CA THR A 179 -6.34 -1.54 -22.28
C THR A 179 -5.27 -1.05 -23.26
N GLN A 180 -4.53 0.02 -22.95
CA GLN A 180 -3.43 0.48 -23.79
C GLN A 180 -2.29 -0.54 -23.81
N PRO A 181 -1.60 -0.74 -24.95
CA PRO A 181 -0.54 -1.75 -25.09
C PRO A 181 0.62 -1.56 -24.13
N ASP A 182 0.96 -0.33 -23.80
CA ASP A 182 2.12 0.06 -23.02
C ASP A 182 1.83 0.29 -21.53
N VAL A 183 0.56 0.31 -21.12
CA VAL A 183 0.16 0.38 -19.70
C VAL A 183 -0.04 -1.03 -19.15
N ASN A 184 0.80 -1.42 -18.19
CA ASN A 184 0.77 -2.75 -17.58
C ASN A 184 0.32 -2.74 -16.12
N PHE A 185 0.19 -1.58 -15.49
CA PHE A 185 -0.22 -1.46 -14.10
C PHE A 185 -1.20 -0.30 -13.90
N CYS A 186 -2.25 -0.52 -13.11
CA CYS A 186 -3.13 0.54 -12.67
C CYS A 186 -3.37 0.46 -11.17
N MET A 187 -3.43 1.62 -10.51
CA MET A 187 -3.73 1.76 -9.09
C MET A 187 -4.93 2.68 -8.90
N LEU A 188 -5.86 2.27 -8.05
CA LEU A 188 -7.07 3.03 -7.74
C LEU A 188 -7.29 3.07 -6.23
N TYR A 189 -7.51 4.27 -5.69
CA TYR A 189 -7.98 4.50 -4.34
C TYR A 189 -9.46 4.93 -4.36
N PHE A 190 -10.23 4.46 -3.38
CA PHE A 190 -11.62 4.88 -3.17
C PHE A 190 -11.90 5.01 -1.67
N ASN A 191 -12.53 6.12 -1.27
CA ASN A 191 -12.69 6.55 0.12
C ASN A 191 -13.85 5.89 0.88
N GLN A 192 -14.47 4.85 0.35
CA GLN A 192 -15.50 4.07 1.04
C GLN A 192 -15.00 2.64 1.27
N PRO A 193 -15.46 2.05 2.39
CA PRO A 193 -16.48 2.46 3.35
C PRO A 193 -15.97 3.37 4.50
N ASP A 194 -14.71 3.83 4.50
CA ASP A 194 -14.12 4.65 5.57
C ASP A 194 -14.95 5.88 5.92
N SER A 195 -15.35 6.66 4.91
CA SER A 195 -16.13 7.89 5.13
C SER A 195 -17.48 7.61 5.78
N ALA A 196 -18.14 6.52 5.43
CA ALA A 196 -19.36 6.05 6.10
C ALA A 196 -19.06 5.59 7.54
N GLY A 197 -17.95 4.84 7.73
CA GLY A 197 -17.48 4.36 9.02
C GLY A 197 -17.25 5.47 10.03
N HIS A 198 -16.54 6.53 9.63
CA HIS A 198 -16.32 7.70 10.49
C HIS A 198 -17.61 8.39 10.90
N LYS A 199 -18.53 8.56 9.95
CA LYS A 199 -19.75 9.35 10.18
C LYS A 199 -20.84 8.59 10.92
N PHE A 200 -21.02 7.31 10.62
CA PHE A 200 -22.15 6.52 11.09
C PHE A 200 -21.75 5.36 12.01
N GLY A 201 -20.46 5.00 12.02
CA GLY A 201 -19.91 3.86 12.76
C GLY A 201 -19.82 2.58 11.95
N PRO A 202 -18.89 1.66 12.31
CA PRO A 202 -18.56 0.48 11.51
C PRO A 202 -19.67 -0.57 11.42
N ASN A 203 -20.73 -0.45 12.21
CA ASN A 203 -21.84 -1.40 12.27
C ASN A 203 -23.16 -0.79 11.79
N SER A 204 -23.13 0.36 11.10
CA SER A 204 -24.31 1.06 10.63
C SER A 204 -24.80 0.52 9.28
N GLU A 205 -26.06 0.79 8.96
CA GLU A 205 -26.66 0.49 7.65
C GLU A 205 -25.94 1.24 6.52
N GLU A 206 -25.50 2.47 6.78
CA GLU A 206 -24.75 3.27 5.80
C GLU A 206 -23.39 2.66 5.45
N VAL A 207 -22.75 1.95 6.38
CA VAL A 207 -21.53 1.17 6.08
C VAL A 207 -21.88 -0.06 5.24
N LEU A 208 -22.98 -0.75 5.55
CA LEU A 208 -23.46 -1.88 4.73
C LEU A 208 -23.82 -1.44 3.31
N ASP A 209 -24.48 -0.28 3.16
CA ASP A 209 -24.76 0.34 1.85
C ASP A 209 -23.47 0.68 1.09
N ALA A 210 -22.47 1.23 1.78
CA ALA A 210 -21.18 1.55 1.19
C ALA A 210 -20.43 0.28 0.75
N ILE A 211 -20.50 -0.82 1.50
CA ILE A 211 -19.94 -2.12 1.12
C ILE A 211 -20.63 -2.66 -0.16
N GLU A 212 -21.95 -2.59 -0.23
CA GLU A 212 -22.71 -3.01 -1.41
C GLU A 212 -22.37 -2.15 -2.63
N GLN A 213 -22.25 -0.82 -2.48
CA GLN A 213 -21.81 0.08 -3.55
C GLN A 213 -20.39 -0.25 -4.04
N THR A 214 -19.46 -0.61 -3.12
CA THR A 214 -18.13 -1.05 -3.53
C THR A 214 -18.18 -2.37 -4.27
N ASN A 215 -19.02 -3.33 -3.84
CA ASN A 215 -19.26 -4.57 -4.56
C ASN A 215 -19.77 -4.34 -5.99
N ASP A 216 -20.71 -3.41 -6.18
CA ASP A 216 -21.24 -3.06 -7.51
C ASP A 216 -20.16 -2.45 -8.41
N GLY A 217 -19.27 -1.63 -7.84
CA GLY A 217 -18.11 -1.10 -8.56
C GLY A 217 -17.13 -2.19 -8.99
N ILE A 218 -16.88 -3.18 -8.13
CA ILE A 218 -16.03 -4.34 -8.45
C ILE A 218 -16.73 -5.28 -9.46
N ALA A 219 -18.03 -5.50 -9.34
CA ALA A 219 -18.82 -6.24 -10.34
C ALA A 219 -18.71 -5.59 -11.72
N TYR A 220 -18.82 -4.27 -11.78
CA TYR A 220 -18.64 -3.49 -13.01
C TYR A 220 -17.22 -3.63 -13.57
N LEU A 221 -16.18 -3.54 -12.77
CA LEU A 221 -14.80 -3.80 -13.20
C LEU A 221 -14.67 -5.20 -13.81
N MET A 222 -15.18 -6.23 -13.14
CA MET A 222 -15.12 -7.60 -13.64
C MET A 222 -15.84 -7.74 -14.98
N GLN A 223 -17.03 -7.13 -15.12
CA GLN A 223 -17.76 -7.08 -16.38
C GLN A 223 -16.95 -6.40 -17.49
N ARG A 224 -16.33 -5.25 -17.22
CA ARG A 224 -15.48 -4.53 -18.18
C ARG A 224 -14.28 -5.39 -18.61
N ILE A 225 -13.61 -6.07 -17.67
CA ILE A 225 -12.49 -6.99 -17.96
C ILE A 225 -12.93 -8.16 -18.85
N GLU A 226 -14.16 -8.67 -18.69
CA GLU A 226 -14.68 -9.73 -19.57
C GLU A 226 -15.01 -9.25 -20.99
N GLN A 227 -15.49 -8.02 -21.12
CA GLN A 227 -15.96 -7.45 -22.39
C GLN A 227 -14.83 -6.85 -23.23
N GLU A 228 -13.76 -6.37 -22.61
CA GLU A 228 -12.66 -5.71 -23.29
C GLU A 228 -11.61 -6.70 -23.84
N GLN A 229 -10.97 -6.28 -24.93
CA GLN A 229 -9.83 -6.99 -25.48
C GLN A 229 -8.52 -6.41 -24.93
N PHE A 230 -7.65 -7.28 -24.47
CA PHE A 230 -6.34 -6.88 -23.94
C PHE A 230 -5.23 -7.32 -24.89
N PRO A 231 -4.21 -6.47 -25.12
CA PRO A 231 -2.99 -6.91 -25.78
C PRO A 231 -2.24 -7.86 -24.84
N GLY A 232 -2.45 -9.16 -25.00
CA GLY A 232 -1.91 -10.19 -24.12
C GLY A 232 -2.94 -10.78 -23.14
N GLU A 233 -2.56 -11.02 -21.89
CA GLU A 233 -3.44 -11.58 -20.87
C GLU A 233 -4.36 -10.52 -20.24
N LYS A 234 -5.54 -10.94 -19.78
CA LYS A 234 -6.39 -10.12 -18.90
C LYS A 234 -5.62 -9.74 -17.64
N PRO A 235 -5.95 -8.59 -17.00
CA PRO A 235 -5.23 -8.16 -15.80
C PRO A 235 -5.48 -9.09 -14.61
N ASN A 236 -4.48 -9.23 -13.74
CA ASN A 236 -4.69 -9.69 -12.38
C ASN A 236 -5.31 -8.55 -11.58
N VAL A 237 -6.30 -8.85 -10.76
CA VAL A 237 -7.00 -7.88 -9.92
C VAL A 237 -6.68 -8.18 -8.47
N ILE A 238 -6.24 -7.18 -7.72
CA ILE A 238 -6.04 -7.21 -6.27
C ILE A 238 -6.91 -6.10 -5.70
N VAL A 239 -7.85 -6.44 -4.84
CA VAL A 239 -8.67 -5.49 -4.08
C VAL A 239 -8.31 -5.64 -2.61
N THR A 240 -7.87 -4.56 -1.98
CA THR A 240 -7.45 -4.54 -0.58
C THR A 240 -7.94 -3.26 0.10
N SER A 241 -7.52 -3.05 1.33
CA SER A 241 -7.72 -1.82 2.08
C SER A 241 -6.46 -1.47 2.86
N ASP A 242 -6.42 -0.29 3.37
CA ASP A 242 -5.31 0.26 4.18
C ASP A 242 -5.45 -0.07 5.67
N HIS A 243 -6.65 -0.04 6.22
CA HIS A 243 -6.97 -0.38 7.62
C HIS A 243 -8.44 -0.82 7.76
N GLY A 244 -8.82 -1.14 8.97
CA GLY A 244 -10.22 -1.34 9.34
C GLY A 244 -10.82 -0.11 10.02
N MET A 245 -11.83 -0.34 10.89
CA MET A 245 -12.59 0.71 11.57
C MET A 245 -13.19 0.15 12.87
N THR A 246 -13.11 0.90 13.99
CA THR A 246 -13.82 0.56 15.24
C THR A 246 -14.81 1.63 15.62
N ALA A 247 -15.83 1.25 16.39
CA ALA A 247 -16.82 2.19 16.90
C ALA A 247 -16.21 3.08 18.00
N VAL A 248 -16.56 4.37 17.99
CA VAL A 248 -16.16 5.33 19.02
C VAL A 248 -17.37 6.10 19.56
N SER A 249 -17.19 6.68 20.73
CA SER A 249 -18.24 7.48 21.39
C SER A 249 -17.63 8.67 22.12
N ASN A 250 -18.32 9.81 22.09
CA ASN A 250 -17.95 11.01 22.86
C ASN A 250 -17.92 10.79 24.38
N LYS A 251 -18.38 9.62 24.86
CA LYS A 251 -18.28 9.23 26.27
C LYS A 251 -16.96 8.50 26.60
N MET A 252 -16.22 8.04 25.56
CA MET A 252 -14.98 7.31 25.70
C MET A 252 -13.82 8.21 25.24
N VAL A 253 -13.50 9.22 26.04
CA VAL A 253 -12.50 10.24 25.73
C VAL A 253 -11.48 10.34 26.85
N VAL A 254 -10.22 10.34 26.48
CA VAL A 254 -9.07 10.57 27.38
C VAL A 254 -8.55 11.98 27.14
N ASN A 255 -8.61 12.81 28.18
CA ASN A 255 -8.22 14.23 28.15
C ASN A 255 -6.75 14.38 28.52
N VAL A 256 -5.86 14.40 27.54
CA VAL A 256 -4.42 14.65 27.76
C VAL A 256 -4.21 16.10 28.22
N GLY A 257 -5.01 17.04 27.74
CA GLY A 257 -4.91 18.46 28.10
C GLY A 257 -5.21 18.79 29.57
N GLU A 258 -5.81 17.86 30.34
CA GLU A 258 -5.97 17.97 31.79
C GLU A 258 -4.68 17.62 32.57
N VAL A 259 -3.80 16.83 31.95
CA VAL A 259 -2.54 16.38 32.56
C VAL A 259 -1.34 17.17 32.07
N LEU A 260 -1.37 17.60 30.80
CA LEU A 260 -0.25 18.25 30.13
C LEU A 260 -0.72 19.51 29.39
N SER A 261 -0.23 20.68 29.83
CA SER A 261 -0.51 21.95 29.17
C SER A 261 0.17 22.03 27.79
N PRO A 262 -0.47 22.64 26.76
CA PRO A 262 0.14 22.85 25.46
C PRO A 262 1.48 23.65 25.48
N THR A 263 1.75 24.37 26.57
CA THR A 263 3.01 25.12 26.76
C THR A 263 4.16 24.23 27.25
N GLU A 264 3.89 23.00 27.69
CA GLU A 264 4.86 22.08 28.25
C GLU A 264 5.51 21.17 27.21
N TYR A 265 5.08 21.23 25.95
CA TYR A 265 5.67 20.51 24.84
C TYR A 265 5.74 21.40 23.57
N LYS A 266 6.69 21.08 22.68
CA LYS A 266 6.91 21.88 21.47
C LYS A 266 5.80 21.66 20.45
N PHE A 267 5.33 20.45 20.32
CA PHE A 267 4.39 20.06 19.30
C PHE A 267 3.61 18.81 19.71
N GLY A 268 2.30 18.92 19.73
CA GLY A 268 1.39 17.79 19.79
C GLY A 268 0.87 17.52 18.39
N VAL A 269 1.15 16.35 17.84
CA VAL A 269 0.60 15.97 16.55
C VAL A 269 -0.67 15.19 16.80
N ASP A 270 -1.80 15.86 16.64
CA ASP A 270 -3.10 15.21 16.55
C ASP A 270 -3.19 14.50 15.19
N GLY A 271 -2.58 13.33 15.07
CA GLY A 271 -2.62 12.55 13.84
C GLY A 271 -3.97 11.89 13.63
N SER A 272 -4.60 11.50 14.71
CA SER A 272 -5.89 10.81 14.78
C SER A 272 -6.36 10.84 16.24
N PRO A 273 -7.67 10.86 16.51
CA PRO A 273 -8.17 10.66 17.88
C PRO A 273 -7.73 9.35 18.55
N ALA A 274 -7.24 8.37 17.79
CA ALA A 274 -6.74 7.10 18.32
C ALA A 274 -5.31 7.18 18.86
N ASN A 275 -4.55 8.22 18.49
CA ASN A 275 -3.15 8.36 18.88
C ASN A 275 -2.70 9.82 18.90
N LEU A 276 -1.73 10.10 19.78
CA LEU A 276 -1.11 11.42 19.93
C LEU A 276 0.41 11.27 20.00
N GLY A 277 1.11 12.05 19.18
CA GLY A 277 2.56 12.16 19.23
C GLY A 277 2.98 13.45 19.93
N ILE A 278 3.94 13.38 20.88
CA ILE A 278 4.40 14.53 21.63
C ILE A 278 5.89 14.73 21.42
N TRP A 279 6.27 15.89 20.91
CA TRP A 279 7.64 16.39 20.85
C TRP A 279 7.90 17.29 22.04
N ILE A 280 8.96 17.03 22.79
CA ILE A 280 9.36 17.88 23.92
C ILE A 280 9.88 19.24 23.43
N ASN A 281 9.84 20.22 24.31
CA ASN A 281 10.40 21.54 24.05
C ASN A 281 11.92 21.48 23.79
N ASP A 282 12.44 22.39 22.97
CA ASP A 282 13.87 22.44 22.60
C ASP A 282 14.81 22.65 23.81
N ASN A 283 14.31 23.28 24.86
CA ASN A 283 15.05 23.42 26.14
C ASN A 283 15.05 22.15 26.99
N GLY A 284 14.38 21.09 26.55
CA GLY A 284 14.27 19.82 27.24
C GLY A 284 13.51 19.86 28.57
N LYS A 285 12.64 20.87 28.77
CA LYS A 285 11.87 21.03 30.00
C LYS A 285 10.37 21.24 29.72
N PRO A 286 9.48 20.44 30.31
CA PRO A 286 9.81 19.22 31.09
C PRO A 286 10.55 18.17 30.25
N SER A 287 11.27 17.28 30.89
CA SER A 287 12.00 16.18 30.21
C SER A 287 11.04 15.11 29.67
N VAL A 288 11.54 14.24 28.79
CA VAL A 288 10.77 13.08 28.29
C VAL A 288 10.26 12.20 29.43
N ASP A 289 11.13 11.95 30.44
CA ASP A 289 10.79 11.11 31.59
C ASP A 289 9.72 11.75 32.47
N GLU A 290 9.77 13.04 32.73
CA GLU A 290 8.76 13.77 33.50
C GLU A 290 7.39 13.75 32.80
N ILE A 291 7.33 14.01 31.52
CA ILE A 291 6.07 13.94 30.74
C ILE A 291 5.54 12.51 30.71
N TYR A 292 6.40 11.53 30.43
CA TYR A 292 6.03 10.13 30.39
C TYR A 292 5.41 9.65 31.70
N GLU A 293 6.07 9.90 32.84
CA GLU A 293 5.57 9.46 34.15
C GLU A 293 4.25 10.16 34.51
N ARG A 294 4.11 11.44 34.20
CA ARG A 294 2.85 12.16 34.43
C ARG A 294 1.69 11.56 33.61
N LEU A 295 1.90 11.33 32.32
CA LEU A 295 0.87 10.75 31.47
C LEU A 295 0.52 9.32 31.89
N LYS A 296 1.54 8.48 32.14
CA LYS A 296 1.37 7.09 32.54
C LYS A 296 0.62 6.93 33.87
N ASN A 297 0.89 7.81 34.84
CA ASN A 297 0.30 7.73 36.18
C ASN A 297 -1.09 8.39 36.27
N SER A 298 -1.41 9.28 35.34
CA SER A 298 -2.65 10.08 35.41
C SER A 298 -3.70 9.65 34.40
N LEU A 299 -3.31 8.99 33.30
CA LEU A 299 -4.25 8.60 32.26
C LEU A 299 -4.60 7.11 32.35
N THR A 300 -5.86 6.81 32.08
CA THR A 300 -6.38 5.46 31.87
C THR A 300 -6.84 5.30 30.43
N HIS A 301 -7.02 4.06 29.96
CA HIS A 301 -7.47 3.76 28.59
C HIS A 301 -6.53 4.27 27.48
N VAL A 302 -5.24 4.37 27.80
CA VAL A 302 -4.16 4.65 26.87
C VAL A 302 -2.93 3.85 27.25
N THR A 303 -2.12 3.54 26.24
CA THR A 303 -0.74 3.10 26.44
C THR A 303 0.21 4.23 26.06
N VAL A 304 1.09 4.61 26.96
CA VAL A 304 2.10 5.65 26.74
C VAL A 304 3.46 5.00 26.52
N TYR A 305 4.12 5.36 25.43
CA TYR A 305 5.46 4.89 25.10
C TYR A 305 6.43 6.07 25.00
N LYS A 306 7.60 5.94 25.62
CA LYS A 306 8.77 6.69 25.13
C LYS A 306 9.17 6.07 23.79
N LYS A 307 9.68 6.86 22.86
CA LYS A 307 10.08 6.40 21.52
C LYS A 307 10.96 5.15 21.55
N ALA A 308 11.94 5.10 22.49
CA ALA A 308 12.86 3.99 22.62
C ALA A 308 12.18 2.68 23.11
N ASP A 309 11.03 2.79 23.77
CA ASP A 309 10.32 1.68 24.41
C ASP A 309 9.17 1.15 23.53
N ILE A 310 8.94 1.74 22.34
CA ILE A 310 7.96 1.25 21.37
C ILE A 310 8.32 -0.19 20.98
N PRO A 311 7.37 -1.16 21.08
CA PRO A 311 7.63 -2.55 20.75
C PRO A 311 8.21 -2.70 19.34
N LYS A 312 9.30 -3.43 19.20
CA LYS A 312 9.95 -3.70 17.90
C LYS A 312 9.00 -4.38 16.90
N SER A 313 8.06 -5.16 17.41
CA SER A 313 7.02 -5.82 16.59
C SER A 313 6.06 -4.86 15.89
N TYR A 314 6.02 -3.60 16.32
CA TYR A 314 5.24 -2.56 15.66
C TYR A 314 5.92 -2.03 14.39
N HIS A 315 7.24 -2.18 14.27
CA HIS A 315 8.00 -1.62 13.14
C HIS A 315 7.68 -0.13 12.91
N TYR A 316 7.71 0.63 14.02
CA TYR A 316 7.29 2.03 14.04
C TYR A 316 8.31 2.95 14.70
N GLY A 317 8.91 2.55 15.82
CA GLY A 317 9.71 3.40 16.70
C GLY A 317 11.04 3.88 16.10
N ASN A 318 11.61 3.15 15.16
CA ASN A 318 12.95 3.40 14.63
C ASN A 318 12.96 4.37 13.45
N ASN A 319 12.36 5.58 13.61
CA ASN A 319 12.40 6.65 12.59
C ASN A 319 12.54 8.03 13.26
N ALA A 320 13.31 8.94 12.64
CA ALA A 320 13.50 10.30 13.16
C ALA A 320 12.20 11.08 13.31
N ARG A 321 11.20 10.81 12.47
CA ARG A 321 9.89 11.46 12.45
C ARG A 321 8.93 10.96 13.54
N VAL A 322 9.24 9.86 14.22
CA VAL A 322 8.44 9.39 15.37
C VAL A 322 8.73 10.27 16.58
N PRO A 323 7.68 10.80 17.25
CA PRO A 323 7.82 11.72 18.38
C PRO A 323 8.54 11.10 19.60
N ASP A 324 9.00 11.97 20.52
CA ASP A 324 9.69 11.55 21.75
C ASP A 324 8.78 10.68 22.65
N ILE A 325 7.47 10.97 22.64
CA ILE A 325 6.44 10.19 23.32
C ILE A 325 5.29 9.91 22.34
N VAL A 326 4.78 8.68 22.37
CA VAL A 326 3.60 8.26 21.61
C VAL A 326 2.56 7.72 22.59
N VAL A 327 1.35 8.26 22.51
CA VAL A 327 0.18 7.84 23.27
C VAL A 327 -0.79 7.15 22.33
N ILE A 328 -1.18 5.93 22.65
CA ILE A 328 -2.12 5.11 21.85
C ILE A 328 -3.33 4.82 22.74
N ALA A 329 -4.53 5.15 22.26
CA ALA A 329 -5.75 4.85 22.96
C ALA A 329 -6.08 3.35 22.94
N ASP A 330 -6.76 2.86 23.97
CA ASP A 330 -7.41 1.56 23.96
C ASP A 330 -8.51 1.56 22.89
N LEU A 331 -8.81 0.39 22.33
CA LEU A 331 -9.78 0.27 21.24
C LEU A 331 -11.14 0.91 21.61
N GLY A 332 -11.61 1.81 20.75
CA GLY A 332 -12.87 2.55 20.95
C GLY A 332 -12.75 3.83 21.78
N TRP A 333 -11.61 4.07 22.44
CA TRP A 333 -11.34 5.32 23.15
C TRP A 333 -10.71 6.36 22.22
N MET A 334 -10.94 7.64 22.50
CA MET A 334 -10.39 8.76 21.74
C MET A 334 -9.53 9.65 22.65
N ILE A 335 -8.42 10.15 22.11
CA ILE A 335 -7.51 11.07 22.80
C ILE A 335 -7.85 12.51 22.39
N GLN A 336 -7.99 13.38 23.36
CA GLN A 336 -8.19 14.82 23.20
C GLN A 336 -7.02 15.58 23.81
N SER A 337 -6.30 16.35 23.00
CA SER A 337 -5.19 17.17 23.45
C SER A 337 -5.63 18.53 23.98
N ASP A 338 -6.71 19.07 23.45
CA ASP A 338 -7.30 20.35 23.89
C ASP A 338 -8.75 20.12 24.36
N PRO A 339 -9.03 20.18 25.69
CA PRO A 339 -10.36 19.93 26.20
C PRO A 339 -11.41 20.94 25.73
N LYS A 340 -11.01 22.07 25.14
CA LYS A 340 -11.91 23.07 24.57
C LYS A 340 -12.34 22.74 23.13
N LYS A 341 -11.64 21.83 22.47
CA LYS A 341 -11.94 21.39 21.11
C LYS A 341 -12.58 20.01 21.15
N GLY A 342 -13.89 19.91 21.28
CA GLY A 342 -14.57 18.62 21.13
C GLY A 342 -14.34 17.98 19.76
N PHE A 343 -14.54 16.65 19.65
CA PHE A 343 -14.48 15.92 18.37
C PHE A 343 -15.66 16.19 17.44
N GLY A 344 -16.57 17.12 17.79
CA GLY A 344 -17.86 17.31 17.14
C GLY A 344 -18.82 16.14 17.40
N ASP A 345 -20.11 16.39 17.24
CA ASP A 345 -21.17 15.40 17.55
C ASP A 345 -21.29 14.27 16.50
N GLY A 346 -20.43 14.26 15.48
CA GLY A 346 -20.59 13.42 14.29
C GLY A 346 -19.63 12.22 14.17
N LEU A 347 -18.59 12.10 15.01
CA LEU A 347 -17.64 10.99 14.88
C LEU A 347 -18.17 9.73 15.58
N ARG A 348 -18.36 8.65 14.81
CA ARG A 348 -18.89 7.36 15.27
C ARG A 348 -17.96 6.19 15.03
N GLY A 349 -16.94 6.35 14.18
CA GLY A 349 -15.92 5.35 13.90
C GLY A 349 -14.54 5.97 13.80
N MET A 350 -13.52 5.20 14.18
CA MET A 350 -12.13 5.63 14.18
C MET A 350 -11.18 4.45 13.91
N HIS A 351 -9.99 4.77 13.46
CA HIS A 351 -8.88 3.86 13.23
C HIS A 351 -7.55 4.52 13.65
N GLY A 352 -6.42 3.79 13.58
CA GLY A 352 -5.12 4.30 14.07
C GLY A 352 -4.75 3.77 15.44
N TYR A 353 -5.46 2.74 15.92
CA TYR A 353 -5.15 2.01 17.15
C TYR A 353 -4.01 1.01 16.94
N ASN A 354 -3.70 0.25 17.99
CA ASN A 354 -2.75 -0.84 17.92
C ASN A 354 -3.10 -1.77 16.74
N ASN A 355 -2.13 -2.03 15.88
CA ASN A 355 -2.31 -2.84 14.67
C ASN A 355 -2.51 -4.34 14.93
N SER A 356 -2.46 -4.80 16.18
CA SER A 356 -2.85 -6.16 16.57
C SER A 356 -4.36 -6.29 16.84
N GLU A 357 -5.06 -5.17 17.00
CA GLU A 357 -6.51 -5.17 17.16
C GLU A 357 -7.20 -5.66 15.90
N SER A 358 -8.17 -6.59 16.05
CA SER A 358 -8.88 -7.18 14.93
C SER A 358 -9.59 -6.12 14.08
N ASP A 359 -10.17 -5.10 14.73
CA ASP A 359 -10.88 -4.01 14.06
C ASP A 359 -9.98 -3.16 13.15
N MET A 360 -8.65 -3.24 13.34
CA MET A 360 -7.68 -2.53 12.49
C MET A 360 -7.24 -3.34 11.27
N HIS A 361 -7.58 -4.61 11.19
CA HIS A 361 -7.16 -5.45 10.07
C HIS A 361 -8.01 -5.19 8.82
N PRO A 362 -7.39 -4.85 7.68
CA PRO A 362 -8.08 -4.73 6.41
C PRO A 362 -8.34 -6.09 5.76
N PHE A 363 -9.15 -6.09 4.71
CA PHE A 363 -9.38 -7.27 3.86
C PHE A 363 -8.40 -7.32 2.67
N LEU A 364 -8.35 -8.47 2.00
CA LEU A 364 -7.72 -8.61 0.70
C LEU A 364 -8.37 -9.75 -0.08
N VAL A 365 -8.67 -9.49 -1.36
CA VAL A 365 -9.07 -10.50 -2.33
C VAL A 365 -8.28 -10.30 -3.62
N ALA A 366 -7.88 -11.40 -4.26
CA ALA A 366 -7.09 -11.33 -5.49
C ALA A 366 -7.45 -12.46 -6.45
N ALA A 367 -7.56 -12.15 -7.74
CA ALA A 367 -7.83 -13.10 -8.81
C ALA A 367 -7.16 -12.69 -10.11
N GLY A 368 -6.98 -13.64 -11.02
CA GLY A 368 -6.48 -13.35 -12.36
C GLY A 368 -5.60 -14.46 -12.95
N PRO A 369 -5.09 -14.25 -14.17
CA PRO A 369 -4.34 -15.28 -14.89
C PRO A 369 -3.08 -15.77 -14.17
N GLY A 370 -2.41 -14.89 -13.40
CA GLY A 370 -1.19 -15.20 -12.65
C GLY A 370 -1.44 -15.73 -11.23
N ILE A 371 -2.68 -15.73 -10.75
CA ILE A 371 -3.07 -16.04 -9.37
C ILE A 371 -3.66 -17.45 -9.28
N ARG A 372 -3.28 -18.22 -8.25
CA ARG A 372 -3.82 -19.53 -7.98
C ARG A 372 -5.21 -19.45 -7.35
N LYS A 373 -6.08 -20.38 -7.73
CA LYS A 373 -7.34 -20.61 -7.04
C LYS A 373 -7.06 -21.37 -5.75
N ILE A 374 -7.18 -20.70 -4.62
CA ILE A 374 -6.90 -21.25 -3.29
C ILE A 374 -8.14 -21.14 -2.40
N GLY A 375 -8.98 -20.11 -2.64
CA GLY A 375 -10.10 -19.77 -1.79
C GLY A 375 -9.69 -18.96 -0.56
N LEU A 376 -10.16 -19.31 0.63
CA LEU A 376 -9.84 -18.60 1.86
C LEU A 376 -8.44 -18.98 2.37
N ILE A 377 -7.65 -17.98 2.75
CA ILE A 377 -6.36 -18.12 3.44
C ILE A 377 -6.42 -17.45 4.81
N ASP A 378 -5.65 -17.94 5.78
CA ASP A 378 -5.72 -17.42 7.15
C ASP A 378 -5.25 -15.96 7.25
N ASN A 379 -4.03 -15.68 6.79
CA ASN A 379 -3.39 -14.38 6.99
C ASN A 379 -2.64 -13.92 5.75
N PHE A 380 -2.62 -12.60 5.56
CA PHE A 380 -1.75 -11.91 4.61
C PHE A 380 -1.06 -10.73 5.34
N HIS A 381 0.11 -10.28 4.88
CA HIS A 381 0.77 -9.12 5.45
C HIS A 381 0.66 -7.94 4.49
N GLN A 382 0.29 -6.78 4.98
CA GLN A 382 0.06 -5.59 4.17
C GLN A 382 1.30 -5.20 3.34
N VAL A 383 2.49 -5.30 3.92
CA VAL A 383 3.77 -5.05 3.22
C VAL A 383 4.08 -6.05 2.10
N ASP A 384 3.37 -7.18 2.05
CA ASP A 384 3.57 -8.23 1.03
C ASP A 384 2.77 -7.98 -0.26
N VAL A 385 1.92 -6.96 -0.29
CA VAL A 385 1.23 -6.54 -1.54
C VAL A 385 2.26 -6.09 -2.58
N TYR A 386 3.29 -5.35 -2.17
CA TYR A 386 4.37 -4.91 -3.06
C TYR A 386 5.09 -6.08 -3.75
N PRO A 387 5.67 -7.07 -3.02
CA PRO A 387 6.30 -8.22 -3.69
C PRO A 387 5.32 -9.07 -4.51
N LEU A 388 4.05 -9.19 -4.12
CA LEU A 388 3.04 -9.87 -4.94
C LEU A 388 2.85 -9.16 -6.29
N VAL A 389 2.66 -7.84 -6.29
CA VAL A 389 2.54 -7.04 -7.53
C VAL A 389 3.81 -7.14 -8.38
N CYS A 390 5.01 -7.04 -7.76
CA CYS A 390 6.27 -7.22 -8.47
C CYS A 390 6.36 -8.57 -9.20
N LEU A 391 5.97 -9.66 -8.54
CA LEU A 391 6.01 -11.00 -9.14
C LEU A 391 4.99 -11.14 -10.27
N LEU A 392 3.79 -10.59 -10.12
CA LEU A 392 2.75 -10.59 -11.14
C LEU A 392 3.14 -9.77 -12.37
N LEU A 393 3.85 -8.66 -12.19
CA LEU A 393 4.38 -7.82 -13.28
C LEU A 393 5.71 -8.32 -13.85
N GLY A 394 6.39 -9.26 -13.19
CA GLY A 394 7.72 -9.76 -13.60
C GLY A 394 8.86 -8.79 -13.29
N LEU A 395 8.74 -7.95 -12.28
CA LEU A 395 9.77 -6.98 -11.89
C LEU A 395 10.87 -7.68 -11.08
N GLU A 396 12.04 -7.86 -11.68
CA GLU A 396 13.14 -8.65 -11.08
C GLU A 396 13.99 -7.90 -10.06
N LYS A 397 13.96 -6.57 -10.10
CA LYS A 397 14.79 -5.69 -9.29
C LYS A 397 13.90 -4.75 -8.47
N PRO A 398 13.27 -5.26 -7.40
CA PRO A 398 12.49 -4.41 -6.52
C PRO A 398 13.38 -3.40 -5.81
N ASN A 399 12.77 -2.42 -5.15
CA ASN A 399 13.45 -1.63 -4.15
C ASN A 399 13.79 -2.49 -2.91
N ARG A 400 14.54 -1.95 -1.93
CA ARG A 400 14.66 -2.55 -0.60
C ARG A 400 13.28 -2.55 0.06
N ILE A 401 12.86 -3.71 0.57
CA ILE A 401 11.54 -3.92 1.19
C ILE A 401 11.65 -4.67 2.51
N ASP A 402 10.65 -4.54 3.35
CA ASP A 402 10.45 -5.34 4.56
C ASP A 402 9.49 -6.53 4.30
N GLY A 403 8.72 -6.45 3.22
CA GLY A 403 7.89 -7.54 2.72
C GLY A 403 8.69 -8.76 2.29
N GLU A 404 8.10 -9.95 2.32
CA GLU A 404 8.80 -11.20 2.05
C GLU A 404 8.23 -11.96 0.85
N VAL A 405 9.05 -12.11 -0.18
CA VAL A 405 8.66 -12.83 -1.40
C VAL A 405 8.24 -14.29 -1.14
N ARG A 406 8.83 -14.95 -0.14
CA ARG A 406 8.48 -16.35 0.22
C ARG A 406 7.02 -16.50 0.67
N ARG A 407 6.43 -15.46 1.27
CA ARG A 407 5.03 -15.49 1.72
C ARG A 407 4.04 -15.37 0.56
N VAL A 408 4.45 -14.76 -0.56
CA VAL A 408 3.54 -14.51 -1.71
C VAL A 408 3.72 -15.50 -2.87
N VAL A 409 4.88 -16.15 -2.98
CA VAL A 409 5.12 -17.18 -4.01
C VAL A 409 4.05 -18.29 -4.04
N PRO A 410 3.52 -18.79 -2.90
CA PRO A 410 2.46 -19.81 -2.90
C PRO A 410 1.15 -19.39 -3.59
N PHE A 411 0.91 -18.08 -3.74
CA PHE A 411 -0.30 -17.53 -4.37
C PHE A 411 -0.21 -17.45 -5.89
N LEU A 412 0.97 -17.67 -6.47
CA LEU A 412 1.18 -17.59 -7.91
C LEU A 412 0.79 -18.89 -8.61
N LYS A 413 0.12 -18.77 -9.76
CA LYS A 413 -0.24 -19.90 -10.61
C LYS A 413 0.99 -20.59 -11.21
N GLN A 414 2.01 -19.81 -11.56
CA GLN A 414 3.30 -20.27 -12.06
C GLN A 414 4.41 -19.82 -11.11
N LEU A 415 5.20 -20.77 -10.64
CA LEU A 415 6.32 -20.45 -9.75
C LEU A 415 7.44 -19.76 -10.56
N PRO A 416 7.92 -18.61 -10.11
CA PRO A 416 9.08 -17.97 -10.73
C PRO A 416 10.33 -18.87 -10.67
N PRO A 417 11.22 -18.81 -11.66
CA PRO A 417 12.47 -19.54 -11.61
C PRO A 417 13.29 -19.22 -10.35
N LEU A 418 14.00 -20.19 -9.78
CA LEU A 418 14.80 -19.99 -8.57
C LEU A 418 15.83 -18.84 -8.73
N ALA A 419 16.40 -18.70 -9.94
CA ALA A 419 17.31 -17.60 -10.25
C ALA A 419 16.64 -16.22 -10.13
N TYR A 420 15.38 -16.11 -10.57
CA TYR A 420 14.57 -14.90 -10.40
C TYR A 420 14.37 -14.58 -8.91
N ILE A 421 13.91 -15.55 -8.12
CA ILE A 421 13.69 -15.38 -6.68
C ILE A 421 14.98 -14.99 -5.94
N LYS A 422 16.11 -15.62 -6.28
CA LYS A 422 17.42 -15.25 -5.71
C LYS A 422 17.79 -13.81 -6.04
N LYS A 423 17.61 -13.41 -7.30
CA LYS A 423 17.88 -12.03 -7.76
C LYS A 423 16.96 -11.05 -7.06
N PHE A 424 15.64 -11.30 -7.05
CA PHE A 424 14.65 -10.48 -6.37
C PHE A 424 15.00 -10.25 -4.90
N ASN A 425 15.22 -11.34 -4.14
CA ASN A 425 15.57 -11.27 -2.71
C ASN A 425 16.86 -10.47 -2.45
N ARG A 426 17.81 -10.51 -3.36
CA ARG A 426 19.04 -9.77 -3.23
C ARG A 426 18.80 -8.25 -3.29
N TYR A 427 18.03 -7.79 -4.27
CA TYR A 427 17.61 -6.39 -4.38
C TYR A 427 16.70 -5.98 -3.22
N ALA A 428 15.72 -6.81 -2.88
CA ALA A 428 14.81 -6.61 -1.75
C ALA A 428 15.54 -6.37 -0.41
N LYS A 429 16.72 -6.98 -0.23
CA LYS A 429 17.57 -6.78 0.94
C LYS A 429 18.59 -5.64 0.80
N GLY A 430 18.60 -4.93 -0.34
CA GLY A 430 19.57 -3.87 -0.61
C GLY A 430 21.00 -4.37 -0.80
N LEU A 431 21.19 -5.65 -1.17
CA LEU A 431 22.51 -6.23 -1.42
C LEU A 431 22.99 -5.90 -2.83
N PRO A 432 24.31 -5.65 -3.06
CA PRO A 432 24.85 -5.32 -4.38
C PRO A 432 24.66 -6.48 -5.36
N ALA A 433 24.60 -6.17 -6.67
CA ALA A 433 24.55 -7.18 -7.72
C ALA A 433 25.72 -8.17 -7.60
N ASP A 434 25.48 -9.47 -7.88
CA ASP A 434 26.55 -10.48 -7.83
C ASP A 434 27.50 -10.33 -9.01
N VAL A 435 28.62 -9.70 -8.78
CA VAL A 435 29.67 -9.49 -9.78
C VAL A 435 30.32 -10.81 -10.18
N ARG A 436 30.26 -11.86 -9.34
CA ARG A 436 30.87 -13.16 -9.62
C ARG A 436 30.17 -13.94 -10.76
N GLY A 437 28.85 -13.69 -10.96
CA GLY A 437 28.10 -14.29 -12.08
C GLY A 437 28.37 -13.65 -13.43
N LEU A 438 28.93 -12.46 -13.48
CA LEU A 438 29.33 -11.77 -14.73
C LEU A 438 30.76 -12.17 -15.20
N ALA A 439 31.63 -12.49 -14.26
CA ALA A 439 33.01 -12.89 -14.60
C ALA A 439 33.11 -14.28 -15.27
N THR A 440 32.17 -15.19 -15.01
CA THR A 440 32.14 -16.52 -15.65
C THR A 440 31.38 -16.59 -16.97
N ARG A 441 30.71 -15.50 -17.39
CA ARG A 441 30.06 -15.35 -18.70
C ARG A 441 30.85 -14.50 -19.69
N GLY A 442 32.08 -14.12 -19.35
CA GLY A 442 32.89 -13.18 -20.08
C GLY A 442 33.60 -13.76 -21.35
N ASN A 443 33.48 -15.06 -21.62
CA ASN A 443 34.13 -15.65 -22.80
C ASN A 443 33.16 -16.55 -23.59
N GLY A 444 32.26 -15.98 -24.38
CA GLY A 444 31.59 -16.81 -25.36
C GLY A 444 30.32 -16.31 -26.05
N MET A 445 29.69 -15.19 -25.66
CA MET A 445 28.41 -14.84 -26.27
C MET A 445 28.23 -13.43 -26.85
N LYS A 446 29.23 -12.56 -26.77
CA LYS A 446 29.14 -11.20 -27.33
C LYS A 446 29.20 -11.12 -28.87
N PRO A 447 29.88 -12.04 -29.62
CA PRO A 447 29.85 -11.94 -31.07
C PRO A 447 28.57 -12.45 -31.74
N LEU A 448 27.88 -13.43 -31.14
CA LEU A 448 26.70 -14.05 -31.79
C LEU A 448 25.43 -13.17 -31.76
N CYS A 449 25.20 -12.37 -30.73
CA CYS A 449 24.04 -11.46 -30.69
C CYS A 449 24.19 -10.28 -31.64
N LEU A 450 25.39 -9.73 -31.77
CA LEU A 450 25.66 -8.64 -32.72
C LEU A 450 25.60 -9.12 -34.19
N ILE A 451 26.02 -10.34 -34.46
CA ILE A 451 25.94 -10.96 -35.80
C ILE A 451 24.46 -11.27 -36.15
N ALA A 452 23.64 -11.70 -35.18
CA ALA A 452 22.22 -11.95 -35.42
C ALA A 452 21.44 -10.67 -35.71
N LEU A 453 21.74 -9.56 -35.02
CA LEU A 453 21.13 -8.25 -35.28
C LEU A 453 21.58 -7.65 -36.62
N ALA A 454 22.86 -7.80 -36.99
CA ALA A 454 23.39 -7.36 -38.30
C ALA A 454 22.83 -8.18 -39.47
N LEU A 455 22.64 -9.49 -39.29
CA LEU A 455 21.99 -10.36 -40.30
C LEU A 455 20.50 -10.07 -40.46
N LEU A 456 19.81 -9.73 -39.37
CA LEU A 456 18.38 -9.34 -39.41
C LEU A 456 18.20 -7.98 -40.12
N HIS A 457 19.10 -7.03 -39.86
CA HIS A 457 19.09 -5.72 -40.56
C HIS A 457 19.41 -5.86 -42.05
N HIS A 458 20.34 -6.76 -42.41
CA HIS A 458 20.68 -7.03 -43.81
C HIS A 458 19.59 -7.83 -44.58
N LEU A 459 18.81 -8.65 -43.89
CA LEU A 459 17.66 -9.35 -44.48
C LEU A 459 16.45 -8.44 -44.68
N LEU A 460 16.21 -7.51 -43.74
CA LEU A 460 15.11 -6.53 -43.82
C LEU A 460 15.40 -5.40 -44.84
N SER A 461 16.66 -5.14 -45.17
CA SER A 461 17.03 -4.14 -46.20
C SER A 461 17.01 -4.67 -47.64
N LYS A 462 16.74 -5.96 -47.84
CA LYS A 462 16.63 -6.61 -49.16
C LYS A 462 15.24 -7.15 -49.50
N MET A 463 14.24 -6.88 -48.62
CA MET A 463 12.81 -7.03 -48.87
C MET A 463 12.15 -5.65 -49.07
#